data_7f6e4b0f30109f2ebb013bd3c1eb5b36
#
_entry.id   7f6e4b0f30109f2ebb013bd3c1eb5b36
#
_cell.length_a   1.000
_cell.length_b   1.000
_cell.length_c   1.000
_cell.angle_alpha   90.00
_cell.angle_beta   90.00
_cell.angle_gamma   90.00
#
_symmetry.space_group_name_H-M   'P 1'
#
loop_
_entity.id
_entity.type
_entity.pdbx_description
1 polymer ?
#
loop_
_entity_poly.entity_id
_entity_poly.type
_entity_poly.pdbx_seq_one_letter_code
_entity_poly.pdbx_strand_id
1 'polypeptide(L)'
;FRGRIYGRVHLLGGRILYARTEPGPHLGEYLVRLGHLTLEEVQELVERQDRENPGTPLGALALELGLIGEEELREALTAQVLEALATLLGEKEGEVVAEPMVEGSQVALPLTFGTGWALMEAARKLDEWRRGQVDPDEVLHLVEDPTRHPLPPEAWSVLEHLDGVRRARSIALLSGLPEEEVYHLLHEMKARGLLRPSTLLLEDPLV
;
A
#
# COMPACT_ATOMS: atom_id res chain seq x y z
N PHE A 1 -14.62 -6.82 6.70
CA PHE A 1 -13.74 -7.86 7.20
C PHE A 1 -13.09 -7.38 8.50
N ARG A 2 -13.05 -8.22 9.52
CA ARG A 2 -12.40 -7.97 10.79
C ARG A 2 -11.56 -9.20 11.15
N GLY A 3 -10.25 -9.02 11.24
CA GLY A 3 -9.29 -10.06 11.57
C GLY A 3 -8.04 -9.39 12.16
N ARG A 4 -6.84 -9.81 11.73
CA ARG A 4 -5.59 -9.09 12.01
C ARG A 4 -5.59 -7.70 11.39
N ILE A 5 -6.29 -7.57 10.28
CA ILE A 5 -6.51 -6.32 9.56
C ILE A 5 -7.99 -6.00 9.56
N TYR A 6 -8.33 -4.73 9.49
CA TYR A 6 -9.66 -4.27 9.21
C TYR A 6 -9.77 -3.93 7.73
N GLY A 7 -10.71 -4.51 6.99
CA GLY A 7 -10.90 -4.26 5.57
C GLY A 7 -12.31 -3.82 5.24
N ARG A 8 -12.42 -2.85 4.35
CA ARG A 8 -13.70 -2.35 3.85
C ARG A 8 -13.73 -2.43 2.33
N VAL A 9 -14.78 -3.06 1.79
CA VAL A 9 -15.03 -3.14 0.35
C VAL A 9 -16.43 -2.59 0.09
N HIS A 10 -16.52 -1.58 -0.77
CA HIS A 10 -17.79 -0.99 -1.18
C HIS A 10 -18.24 -1.60 -2.51
N LEU A 11 -19.47 -2.09 -2.52
CA LEU A 11 -20.08 -2.76 -3.68
C LEU A 11 -21.36 -2.02 -4.10
N LEU A 12 -21.53 -1.87 -5.40
CA LEU A 12 -22.77 -1.37 -6.00
C LEU A 12 -23.11 -2.17 -7.24
N GLY A 13 -24.32 -2.76 -7.27
CA GLY A 13 -24.77 -3.54 -8.41
C GLY A 13 -23.83 -4.69 -8.80
N GLY A 14 -23.17 -5.33 -7.83
CA GLY A 14 -22.21 -6.41 -8.06
C GLY A 14 -20.84 -5.94 -8.58
N ARG A 15 -20.56 -4.64 -8.56
CA ARG A 15 -19.28 -4.05 -8.95
C ARG A 15 -18.58 -3.47 -7.73
N ILE A 16 -17.27 -3.55 -7.69
CA ILE A 16 -16.45 -2.94 -6.63
C ILE A 16 -16.30 -1.46 -6.97
N LEU A 17 -16.63 -0.60 -6.02
CA LEU A 17 -16.41 0.85 -6.10
C LEU A 17 -15.12 1.27 -5.42
N TYR A 18 -14.78 0.62 -4.31
CA TYR A 18 -13.68 0.98 -3.46
C TYR A 18 -13.29 -0.18 -2.58
N ALA A 19 -12.01 -0.30 -2.27
CA ALA A 19 -11.51 -1.21 -1.25
C ALA A 19 -10.34 -0.55 -0.51
N ARG A 20 -10.24 -0.83 0.80
CA ARG A 20 -9.15 -0.36 1.66
C ARG A 20 -8.96 -1.32 2.83
N THR A 21 -7.74 -1.42 3.30
CA THR A 21 -7.38 -2.14 4.54
C THR A 21 -6.77 -1.18 5.56
N GLU A 22 -6.88 -1.55 6.82
CA GLU A 22 -6.23 -0.88 7.96
C GLU A 22 -5.63 -1.95 8.88
N PRO A 23 -4.34 -1.92 9.11
CA PRO A 23 -3.36 -1.02 8.46
C PRO A 23 -3.25 -1.29 6.96
N GLY A 24 -3.01 -0.25 6.18
CA GLY A 24 -2.89 -0.34 4.73
C GLY A 24 -2.46 1.00 4.11
N PRO A 25 -1.87 1.00 2.90
CA PRO A 25 -1.41 2.21 2.27
C PRO A 25 -2.55 3.17 1.96
N HIS A 26 -2.29 4.46 2.15
CA HIS A 26 -3.19 5.52 1.79
C HIS A 26 -3.01 5.94 0.32
N LEU A 27 -3.98 6.65 -0.24
CA LEU A 27 -3.94 7.08 -1.65
C LEU A 27 -2.68 7.88 -1.99
N GLY A 28 -2.20 8.71 -1.06
CA GLY A 28 -0.97 9.48 -1.26
C GLY A 28 0.25 8.62 -1.53
N GLU A 29 0.37 7.47 -0.85
CA GLU A 29 1.46 6.52 -1.08
C GLU A 29 1.42 5.93 -2.50
N TYR A 30 0.22 5.66 -3.04
CA TYR A 30 0.08 5.19 -4.42
C TYR A 30 0.46 6.27 -5.43
N LEU A 31 0.07 7.53 -5.19
CA LEU A 31 0.45 8.65 -6.06
C LEU A 31 1.97 8.85 -6.11
N VAL A 32 2.66 8.67 -4.98
CA VAL A 32 4.13 8.72 -4.95
C VAL A 32 4.75 7.52 -5.66
N ARG A 33 4.30 6.30 -5.36
CA ARG A 33 4.82 5.06 -5.98
C ARG A 33 4.68 5.03 -7.50
N LEU A 34 3.61 5.62 -8.00
CA LEU A 34 3.34 5.74 -9.44
C LEU A 34 4.05 6.94 -10.09
N GLY A 35 4.72 7.78 -9.29
CA GLY A 35 5.45 8.94 -9.78
C GLY A 35 4.56 10.12 -10.18
N HIS A 36 3.30 10.13 -9.73
CA HIS A 36 2.37 11.22 -10.01
C HIS A 36 2.57 12.42 -9.10
N LEU A 37 3.00 12.19 -7.86
CA LEU A 37 3.37 13.21 -6.89
C LEU A 37 4.67 12.83 -6.18
N THR A 38 5.38 13.82 -5.66
CA THR A 38 6.48 13.63 -4.73
C THR A 38 5.96 13.44 -3.32
N LEU A 39 6.81 12.93 -2.43
CA LEU A 39 6.46 12.77 -1.02
C LEU A 39 6.15 14.12 -0.37
N GLU A 40 6.92 15.17 -0.70
CA GLU A 40 6.70 16.52 -0.21
C GLU A 40 5.33 17.08 -0.63
N GLU A 41 4.97 16.88 -1.90
CA GLU A 41 3.65 17.34 -2.41
C GLU A 41 2.50 16.61 -1.72
N VAL A 42 2.64 15.32 -1.43
CA VAL A 42 1.62 14.56 -0.68
C VAL A 42 1.52 15.06 0.76
N GLN A 43 2.63 15.35 1.43
CA GLN A 43 2.63 15.90 2.79
C GLN A 43 1.94 17.27 2.84
N GLU A 44 2.27 18.17 1.92
CA GLU A 44 1.62 19.48 1.81
C GLU A 44 0.10 19.34 1.54
N LEU A 45 -0.27 18.38 0.69
CA LEU A 45 -1.67 18.11 0.36
C LEU A 45 -2.47 17.61 1.57
N VAL A 46 -1.87 16.71 2.38
CA VAL A 46 -2.48 16.20 3.62
C VAL A 46 -2.63 17.33 4.65
N GLU A 47 -1.59 18.12 4.87
CA GLU A 47 -1.65 19.28 5.78
C GLU A 47 -2.73 20.28 5.36
N ARG A 48 -2.89 20.49 4.05
CA ARG A 48 -3.91 21.37 3.51
C ARG A 48 -5.31 20.78 3.66
N GLN A 49 -5.47 19.47 3.44
CA GLN A 49 -6.72 18.76 3.67
C GLN A 49 -7.19 18.96 5.12
N ASP A 50 -6.32 18.71 6.09
CA ASP A 50 -6.63 18.79 7.50
C ASP A 50 -7.02 20.21 7.95
N ARG A 51 -6.33 21.21 7.40
CA ARG A 51 -6.50 22.61 7.81
C ARG A 51 -7.67 23.32 7.12
N GLU A 52 -7.84 23.11 5.82
CA GLU A 52 -8.74 23.93 4.99
C GLU A 52 -9.96 23.14 4.47
N ASN A 53 -9.81 21.82 4.30
CA ASN A 53 -10.81 20.98 3.65
C ASN A 53 -11.07 19.66 4.41
N PRO A 54 -11.35 19.70 5.73
CA PRO A 54 -11.57 18.49 6.51
C PRO A 54 -12.80 17.73 5.96
N GLY A 55 -12.57 16.44 5.64
CA GLY A 55 -13.62 15.57 5.08
C GLY A 55 -13.65 15.49 3.55
N THR A 56 -12.92 16.32 2.83
CA THR A 56 -12.76 16.17 1.38
C THR A 56 -11.78 15.02 1.11
N PRO A 57 -12.10 14.04 0.23
CA PRO A 57 -11.17 12.99 -0.13
C PRO A 57 -9.88 13.56 -0.73
N LEU A 58 -8.72 13.03 -0.33
CA LEU A 58 -7.40 13.50 -0.79
C LEU A 58 -7.31 13.57 -2.32
N GLY A 59 -7.81 12.55 -3.01
CA GLY A 59 -7.80 12.51 -4.47
C GLY A 59 -8.68 13.59 -5.11
N ALA A 60 -9.81 13.95 -4.49
CA ALA A 60 -10.65 15.04 -4.97
C ALA A 60 -9.95 16.39 -4.81
N LEU A 61 -9.29 16.61 -3.67
CA LEU A 61 -8.51 17.82 -3.42
C LEU A 61 -7.33 17.94 -4.38
N ALA A 62 -6.62 16.83 -4.65
CA ALA A 62 -5.51 16.82 -5.62
C ALA A 62 -5.97 17.19 -7.04
N LEU A 63 -7.14 16.69 -7.49
CA LEU A 63 -7.76 17.08 -8.76
C LEU A 63 -8.15 18.55 -8.78
N GLU A 64 -8.82 19.04 -7.73
CA GLU A 64 -9.27 20.44 -7.63
C GLU A 64 -8.09 21.41 -7.69
N LEU A 65 -6.98 21.07 -7.09
CA LEU A 65 -5.74 21.84 -7.12
C LEU A 65 -4.94 21.69 -8.43
N GLY A 66 -5.36 20.78 -9.31
CA GLY A 66 -4.65 20.51 -10.57
C GLY A 66 -3.28 19.85 -10.38
N LEU A 67 -3.04 19.21 -9.24
CA LEU A 67 -1.81 18.50 -8.96
C LEU A 67 -1.71 17.17 -9.72
N ILE A 68 -2.86 16.55 -9.98
CA ILE A 68 -3.00 15.33 -10.78
C ILE A 68 -4.20 15.42 -11.72
N GLY A 69 -4.19 14.64 -12.80
CA GLY A 69 -5.33 14.43 -13.68
C GLY A 69 -6.22 13.27 -13.26
N GLU A 70 -7.39 13.14 -13.91
CA GLU A 70 -8.33 12.04 -13.64
C GLU A 70 -7.73 10.66 -13.92
N GLU A 71 -6.87 10.53 -14.92
CA GLU A 71 -6.26 9.25 -15.28
C GLU A 71 -5.24 8.81 -14.24
N GLU A 72 -4.42 9.72 -13.75
CA GLU A 72 -3.45 9.48 -12.67
C GLU A 72 -4.16 9.08 -11.38
N LEU A 73 -5.26 9.76 -11.04
CA LEU A 73 -6.08 9.37 -9.90
C LEU A 73 -6.73 7.99 -10.11
N ARG A 74 -7.19 7.70 -11.32
CA ARG A 74 -7.76 6.39 -11.67
C ARG A 74 -6.75 5.27 -11.48
N GLU A 75 -5.52 5.46 -11.94
CA GLU A 75 -4.43 4.51 -11.80
C GLU A 75 -4.12 4.25 -10.32
N ALA A 76 -3.97 5.29 -9.52
CA ALA A 76 -3.69 5.20 -8.09
C ALA A 76 -4.83 4.49 -7.32
N LEU A 77 -6.09 4.83 -7.60
CA LEU A 77 -7.25 4.16 -6.99
C LEU A 77 -7.37 2.69 -7.42
N THR A 78 -7.02 2.37 -8.67
CA THR A 78 -6.99 0.99 -9.16
C THR A 78 -5.96 0.17 -8.38
N ALA A 79 -4.74 0.71 -8.25
CA ALA A 79 -3.68 0.06 -7.49
C ALA A 79 -4.09 -0.17 -6.03
N GLN A 80 -4.69 0.83 -5.38
CA GLN A 80 -5.21 0.74 -4.01
C GLN A 80 -6.25 -0.37 -3.87
N VAL A 81 -7.24 -0.42 -4.75
CA VAL A 81 -8.31 -1.43 -4.69
C VAL A 81 -7.74 -2.83 -4.86
N LEU A 82 -6.86 -3.05 -5.84
CA LEU A 82 -6.27 -4.36 -6.11
C LEU A 82 -5.39 -4.84 -4.97
N GLU A 83 -4.60 -3.96 -4.37
CA GLU A 83 -3.74 -4.28 -3.23
C GLU A 83 -4.57 -4.60 -1.98
N ALA A 84 -5.59 -3.80 -1.68
CA ALA A 84 -6.50 -4.06 -0.58
C ALA A 84 -7.22 -5.42 -0.73
N LEU A 85 -7.68 -5.74 -1.94
CA LEU A 85 -8.30 -7.04 -2.22
C LEU A 85 -7.29 -8.19 -2.09
N ALA A 86 -6.07 -8.04 -2.57
CA ALA A 86 -5.02 -9.06 -2.44
C ALA A 86 -4.70 -9.32 -0.96
N THR A 87 -4.58 -8.27 -0.16
CA THR A 87 -4.37 -8.36 1.30
C THR A 87 -5.52 -9.12 1.96
N LEU A 88 -6.78 -8.76 1.64
CA LEU A 88 -7.96 -9.44 2.20
C LEU A 88 -8.05 -10.91 1.77
N LEU A 89 -7.71 -11.24 0.53
CA LEU A 89 -7.65 -12.62 0.04
C LEU A 89 -6.53 -13.43 0.70
N GLY A 90 -5.50 -12.77 1.20
CA GLY A 90 -4.40 -13.39 1.92
C GLY A 90 -4.75 -13.82 3.34
N GLU A 91 -5.74 -13.19 3.96
CA GLU A 91 -6.18 -13.49 5.32
C GLU A 91 -6.89 -14.84 5.37
N LYS A 92 -6.51 -15.67 6.37
CA LYS A 92 -7.06 -17.02 6.54
C LYS A 92 -8.22 -17.07 7.51
N GLU A 93 -8.26 -16.10 8.43
CA GLU A 93 -9.23 -16.05 9.53
C GLU A 93 -9.76 -14.64 9.69
N GLY A 94 -11.06 -14.50 9.87
CA GLY A 94 -11.70 -13.20 10.09
C GLY A 94 -13.21 -13.26 9.96
N GLU A 95 -13.87 -12.20 10.35
CA GLU A 95 -15.31 -12.03 10.24
C GLU A 95 -15.65 -11.10 9.09
N VAL A 96 -16.64 -11.46 8.29
CA VAL A 96 -17.18 -10.62 7.21
C VAL A 96 -18.58 -10.16 7.61
N VAL A 97 -18.77 -8.84 7.71
CA VAL A 97 -20.06 -8.23 7.98
C VAL A 97 -20.49 -7.45 6.74
N ALA A 98 -21.69 -7.70 6.26
CA ALA A 98 -22.30 -6.92 5.19
C ALA A 98 -23.25 -5.88 5.78
N GLU A 99 -23.03 -4.62 5.45
CA GLU A 99 -23.86 -3.50 5.88
C GLU A 99 -24.37 -2.73 4.66
N PRO A 100 -25.60 -2.21 4.67
CA PRO A 100 -26.07 -1.31 3.61
C PRO A 100 -25.12 -0.12 3.48
N MET A 101 -24.79 0.27 2.24
CA MET A 101 -24.00 1.47 2.02
C MET A 101 -24.84 2.70 2.37
N VAL A 102 -24.30 3.54 3.26
CA VAL A 102 -24.94 4.80 3.64
C VAL A 102 -24.76 5.80 2.50
N GLU A 103 -25.83 6.45 2.08
CA GLU A 103 -25.77 7.56 1.11
C GLU A 103 -24.85 8.66 1.68
N GLY A 104 -23.89 9.11 0.86
CA GLY A 104 -22.92 10.14 1.24
C GLY A 104 -21.49 9.64 1.46
N SER A 105 -21.20 8.37 1.23
CA SER A 105 -19.81 7.90 1.13
C SER A 105 -19.14 8.64 -0.04
N GLN A 106 -18.34 9.66 0.29
CA GLN A 106 -17.64 10.45 -0.72
C GLN A 106 -16.56 9.58 -1.37
N VAL A 107 -16.74 9.27 -2.63
CA VAL A 107 -15.72 8.63 -3.47
C VAL A 107 -15.16 9.72 -4.37
N ALA A 108 -13.86 9.91 -4.36
CA ALA A 108 -13.18 10.97 -5.11
C ALA A 108 -13.46 10.87 -6.62
N LEU A 109 -13.62 9.64 -7.13
CA LEU A 109 -14.02 9.35 -8.52
C LEU A 109 -14.97 8.15 -8.52
N PRO A 110 -16.07 8.16 -9.27
CA PRO A 110 -16.99 7.02 -9.37
C PRO A 110 -16.41 5.92 -10.25
N LEU A 111 -15.31 5.32 -9.82
CA LEU A 111 -14.74 4.15 -10.49
C LEU A 111 -15.55 2.91 -10.13
N THR A 112 -15.74 2.05 -11.11
CA THR A 112 -16.36 0.74 -10.89
C THR A 112 -15.53 -0.36 -11.53
N PHE A 113 -15.16 -1.36 -10.72
CA PHE A 113 -14.40 -2.50 -11.19
C PHE A 113 -15.32 -3.72 -11.34
N GLY A 114 -15.20 -4.44 -12.44
CA GLY A 114 -15.83 -5.75 -12.56
C GLY A 114 -15.29 -6.68 -11.47
N THR A 115 -16.17 -7.20 -10.61
CA THR A 115 -15.76 -8.02 -9.45
C THR A 115 -14.91 -9.22 -9.86
N GLY A 116 -15.26 -9.92 -10.93
CA GLY A 116 -14.46 -11.05 -11.42
C GLY A 116 -13.05 -10.65 -11.84
N TRP A 117 -12.91 -9.57 -12.61
CA TRP A 117 -11.61 -9.06 -13.01
C TRP A 117 -10.77 -8.63 -11.79
N ALA A 118 -11.35 -7.83 -10.89
CA ALA A 118 -10.65 -7.33 -9.72
C ALA A 118 -10.17 -8.45 -8.80
N LEU A 119 -10.99 -9.49 -8.59
CA LEU A 119 -10.61 -10.64 -7.78
C LEU A 119 -9.51 -11.48 -8.46
N MET A 120 -9.55 -11.65 -9.78
CA MET A 120 -8.50 -12.37 -10.51
C MET A 120 -7.16 -11.63 -10.43
N GLU A 121 -7.15 -10.31 -10.64
CA GLU A 121 -5.94 -9.50 -10.55
C GLU A 121 -5.39 -9.46 -9.11
N ALA A 122 -6.27 -9.34 -8.12
CA ALA A 122 -5.87 -9.40 -6.72
C ALA A 122 -5.30 -10.78 -6.34
N ALA A 123 -5.90 -11.87 -6.84
CA ALA A 123 -5.38 -13.22 -6.61
C ALA A 123 -4.02 -13.41 -7.29
N ARG A 124 -3.83 -12.90 -8.51
CA ARG A 124 -2.54 -12.92 -9.21
C ARG A 124 -1.47 -12.18 -8.40
N LYS A 125 -1.79 -10.98 -7.92
CA LYS A 125 -0.90 -10.18 -7.06
C LYS A 125 -0.54 -10.92 -5.77
N LEU A 126 -1.52 -11.55 -5.12
CA LEU A 126 -1.29 -12.37 -3.93
C LEU A 126 -0.39 -13.58 -4.20
N ASP A 127 -0.57 -14.24 -5.36
CA ASP A 127 0.29 -15.36 -5.76
C ASP A 127 1.73 -14.92 -6.04
N GLU A 128 1.93 -13.74 -6.61
CA GLU A 128 3.24 -13.14 -6.78
C GLU A 128 3.90 -12.87 -5.42
N TRP A 129 3.18 -12.30 -4.48
CA TRP A 129 3.68 -12.10 -3.11
C TRP A 129 4.04 -13.43 -2.43
N ARG A 130 3.21 -14.48 -2.58
CA ARG A 130 3.46 -15.80 -1.98
C ARG A 130 4.61 -16.59 -2.62
N ARG A 131 4.95 -16.33 -3.87
CA ARG A 131 6.05 -17.02 -4.57
C ARG A 131 7.44 -16.63 -4.11
N GLY A 132 7.55 -15.92 -3.02
CA GLY A 132 8.82 -15.57 -2.40
C GLY A 132 9.07 -14.08 -2.30
N GLN A 133 8.09 -13.25 -2.60
CA GLN A 133 8.16 -11.84 -2.32
C GLN A 133 7.85 -11.56 -0.84
N VAL A 134 8.46 -10.51 -0.32
CA VAL A 134 8.21 -9.99 1.02
C VAL A 134 6.79 -9.41 1.05
N ASP A 135 6.03 -9.70 2.12
CA ASP A 135 4.76 -9.06 2.34
C ASP A 135 4.96 -7.54 2.50
N PRO A 136 4.22 -6.68 1.77
CA PRO A 136 4.31 -5.23 1.90
C PRO A 136 4.15 -4.72 3.33
N ASP A 137 3.37 -5.41 4.15
CA ASP A 137 3.13 -5.08 5.55
C ASP A 137 4.14 -5.72 6.53
N GLU A 138 5.05 -6.54 6.03
CA GLU A 138 6.06 -7.17 6.85
C GLU A 138 7.08 -6.13 7.34
N VAL A 139 7.34 -6.15 8.64
CA VAL A 139 8.43 -5.39 9.24
C VAL A 139 9.64 -6.31 9.36
N LEU A 140 10.76 -5.87 8.81
CA LEU A 140 12.01 -6.62 8.77
C LEU A 140 13.09 -5.89 9.58
N HIS A 141 13.99 -6.65 10.21
CA HIS A 141 15.16 -6.13 10.88
C HIS A 141 16.42 -6.88 10.48
N LEU A 142 17.55 -6.19 10.51
CA LEU A 142 18.88 -6.77 10.30
C LEU A 142 19.24 -7.68 11.48
N VAL A 143 19.74 -8.87 11.17
CA VAL A 143 20.27 -9.84 12.17
C VAL A 143 21.75 -10.08 11.99
N GLU A 144 22.31 -9.72 10.83
CA GLU A 144 23.74 -9.84 10.54
C GLU A 144 24.30 -8.54 9.96
N ASP A 145 25.61 -8.36 10.04
CA ASP A 145 26.31 -7.22 9.45
C ASP A 145 26.27 -7.32 7.91
N PRO A 146 25.57 -6.39 7.20
CA PRO A 146 25.40 -6.44 5.77
C PRO A 146 26.73 -6.29 4.99
N THR A 147 27.74 -5.69 5.60
CA THR A 147 29.06 -5.52 4.96
C THR A 147 29.80 -6.83 4.72
N ARG A 148 29.37 -7.91 5.39
CA ARG A 148 29.95 -9.25 5.23
C ARG A 148 29.37 -10.04 4.06
N HIS A 149 28.38 -9.48 3.38
CA HIS A 149 27.67 -10.13 2.30
C HIS A 149 27.88 -9.37 0.99
N PRO A 150 28.07 -10.07 -0.14
CA PRO A 150 28.13 -9.43 -1.44
C PRO A 150 26.71 -8.96 -1.83
N LEU A 151 26.40 -7.70 -1.56
CA LEU A 151 25.13 -7.07 -1.89
C LEU A 151 25.31 -6.15 -3.11
N PRO A 152 24.33 -6.07 -4.00
CA PRO A 152 24.33 -5.10 -5.08
C PRO A 152 24.23 -3.67 -4.53
N PRO A 153 24.71 -2.66 -5.29
CA PRO A 153 24.68 -1.26 -4.84
C PRO A 153 23.29 -0.78 -4.41
N GLU A 154 22.26 -1.22 -5.12
CA GLU A 154 20.87 -0.87 -4.89
C GLU A 154 20.35 -1.34 -3.51
N ALA A 155 20.89 -2.45 -3.00
CA ALA A 155 20.52 -2.96 -1.69
C ALA A 155 20.87 -1.98 -0.55
N TRP A 156 21.87 -1.13 -0.72
CA TRP A 156 22.24 -0.14 0.29
C TRP A 156 21.20 0.95 0.45
N SER A 157 20.54 1.37 -0.64
CA SER A 157 19.41 2.30 -0.58
C SER A 157 18.22 1.71 0.20
N VAL A 158 18.02 0.41 0.13
CA VAL A 158 16.99 -0.30 0.91
C VAL A 158 17.39 -0.39 2.39
N LEU A 159 18.68 -0.72 2.67
CA LEU A 159 19.20 -0.88 4.02
C LEU A 159 19.20 0.42 4.82
N GLU A 160 19.37 1.57 4.18
CA GLU A 160 19.30 2.89 4.82
C GLU A 160 17.95 3.16 5.49
N HIS A 161 16.88 2.55 4.98
CA HIS A 161 15.52 2.72 5.49
C HIS A 161 15.04 1.57 6.36
N LEU A 162 15.89 0.56 6.58
CA LEU A 162 15.57 -0.67 7.30
C LEU A 162 15.91 -0.49 8.80
N ASP A 163 14.99 0.12 9.54
CA ASP A 163 15.14 0.44 10.96
C ASP A 163 14.48 -0.57 11.92
N GLY A 164 13.86 -1.62 11.38
CA GLY A 164 13.15 -2.63 12.18
C GLY A 164 11.75 -2.20 12.65
N VAL A 165 11.28 -1.05 12.21
CA VAL A 165 9.96 -0.46 12.52
C VAL A 165 9.12 -0.29 11.25
N ARG A 166 9.75 0.21 10.19
CA ARG A 166 9.09 0.46 8.91
C ARG A 166 8.68 -0.84 8.22
N ARG A 167 7.52 -0.80 7.61
CA ARG A 167 7.03 -1.88 6.76
C ARG A 167 7.77 -1.90 5.43
N ALA A 168 7.81 -3.05 4.78
CA ALA A 168 8.48 -3.22 3.49
C ALA A 168 8.00 -2.20 2.44
N ARG A 169 6.70 -1.88 2.39
CA ARG A 169 6.15 -0.84 1.50
C ARG A 169 6.67 0.57 1.79
N SER A 170 6.85 0.92 3.07
CA SER A 170 7.40 2.22 3.45
C SER A 170 8.87 2.32 3.05
N ILE A 171 9.60 1.21 3.14
CA ILE A 171 10.98 1.12 2.64
C ILE A 171 11.01 1.29 1.13
N ALA A 172 10.08 0.64 0.40
CA ALA A 172 9.97 0.79 -1.05
C ALA A 172 9.70 2.24 -1.46
N LEU A 173 8.81 2.93 -0.75
CA LEU A 173 8.51 4.34 -0.99
C LEU A 173 9.73 5.26 -0.79
N LEU A 174 10.53 5.00 0.25
CA LEU A 174 11.64 5.87 0.65
C LEU A 174 12.95 5.58 -0.10
N SER A 175 13.15 4.35 -0.60
CA SER A 175 14.39 3.93 -1.24
C SER A 175 14.67 4.59 -2.60
N GLY A 176 13.64 5.16 -3.25
CA GLY A 176 13.73 5.72 -4.59
C GLY A 176 13.89 4.69 -5.71
N LEU A 177 13.75 3.38 -5.39
CA LEU A 177 13.84 2.28 -6.34
C LEU A 177 12.44 1.80 -6.75
N PRO A 178 12.29 1.12 -7.90
CA PRO A 178 11.05 0.45 -8.26
C PRO A 178 10.60 -0.53 -7.16
N GLU A 179 9.31 -0.53 -6.84
CA GLU A 179 8.75 -1.33 -5.73
C GLU A 179 9.09 -2.82 -5.85
N GLU A 180 8.99 -3.38 -7.07
CA GLU A 180 9.31 -4.79 -7.33
C GLU A 180 10.78 -5.11 -7.04
N GLU A 181 11.67 -4.19 -7.35
CA GLU A 181 13.10 -4.33 -7.09
C GLU A 181 13.40 -4.33 -5.59
N VAL A 182 12.73 -3.45 -4.84
CA VAL A 182 12.87 -3.41 -3.37
C VAL A 182 12.39 -4.71 -2.74
N TYR A 183 11.23 -5.22 -3.11
CA TYR A 183 10.73 -6.49 -2.59
C TYR A 183 11.62 -7.67 -2.98
N HIS A 184 12.17 -7.65 -4.19
CA HIS A 184 13.14 -8.66 -4.62
C HIS A 184 14.41 -8.63 -3.75
N LEU A 185 14.97 -7.44 -3.52
CA LEU A 185 16.16 -7.24 -2.68
C LEU A 185 15.90 -7.66 -1.22
N LEU A 186 14.76 -7.25 -0.65
CA LEU A 186 14.36 -7.67 0.70
C LEU A 186 14.19 -9.19 0.80
N HIS A 187 13.59 -9.81 -0.22
CA HIS A 187 13.44 -11.25 -0.29
C HIS A 187 14.80 -11.96 -0.35
N GLU A 188 15.71 -11.52 -1.23
CA GLU A 188 17.06 -12.11 -1.32
C GLU A 188 17.82 -11.99 0.01
N MET A 189 17.79 -10.82 0.65
CA MET A 189 18.43 -10.60 1.94
C MET A 189 17.82 -11.49 3.03
N LYS A 190 16.49 -11.65 3.04
CA LYS A 190 15.78 -12.55 3.95
C LYS A 190 16.14 -14.02 3.69
N ALA A 191 16.19 -14.45 2.42
CA ALA A 191 16.57 -15.81 2.05
C ALA A 191 18.03 -16.15 2.43
N ARG A 192 18.91 -15.16 2.39
CA ARG A 192 20.31 -15.29 2.84
C ARG A 192 20.48 -15.21 4.37
N GLY A 193 19.40 -14.96 5.10
CA GLY A 193 19.43 -14.89 6.57
C GLY A 193 19.85 -13.54 7.15
N LEU A 194 20.09 -12.52 6.32
CA LEU A 194 20.43 -11.17 6.78
C LEU A 194 19.27 -10.48 7.47
N LEU A 195 18.04 -10.76 7.00
CA LEU A 195 16.82 -10.16 7.52
C LEU A 195 15.93 -11.20 8.16
N ARG A 196 15.24 -10.79 9.22
CA ARG A 196 14.16 -11.56 9.84
C ARG A 196 12.93 -10.69 10.07
N PRO A 197 11.72 -11.30 10.07
CA PRO A 197 10.50 -10.62 10.49
C PRO A 197 10.64 -10.09 11.92
N SER A 198 10.20 -8.85 12.12
CA SER A 198 10.07 -8.28 13.45
C SER A 198 8.75 -8.75 14.07
N THR A 199 8.80 -9.18 15.32
CA THR A 199 7.60 -9.51 16.11
C THR A 199 7.04 -8.30 16.84
N LEU A 200 7.73 -7.16 16.80
CA LEU A 200 7.29 -5.93 17.42
C LEU A 200 6.35 -5.19 16.48
N LEU A 201 5.08 -5.09 16.86
CA LEU A 201 4.10 -4.20 16.24
C LEU A 201 4.37 -2.77 16.73
N LEU A 202 5.40 -2.15 16.18
CA LEU A 202 5.63 -0.72 16.35
C LEU A 202 4.86 0.04 15.25
N GLU A 203 4.38 1.23 15.58
CA GLU A 203 3.71 2.08 14.61
C GLU A 203 4.71 2.53 13.54
N ASP A 204 4.39 2.27 12.28
CA ASP A 204 5.16 2.77 11.14
C ASP A 204 4.97 4.30 11.05
N PRO A 205 6.04 5.11 11.06
CA PRO A 205 5.95 6.57 11.05
C PRO A 205 5.33 7.15 9.76
N LEU A 206 5.07 6.33 8.73
CA LEU A 206 4.43 6.73 7.47
C LEU A 206 2.97 6.24 7.34
N VAL A 207 2.39 5.69 8.42
CA VAL A 207 1.01 5.19 8.44
C VAL A 207 0.11 6.03 9.32
#